data_6199f9b187ecb9fb56c39cf1607ced64
#
_entry.id   6199f9b187ecb9fb56c39cf1607ced64
#
_cell.length_a   1.000
_cell.length_b   1.000
_cell.length_c   1.000
_cell.angle_alpha   90.00
_cell.angle_beta   90.00
_cell.angle_gamma   90.00
#
_symmetry.space_group_name_H-M   'P 1'
#
loop_
_entity.id
_entity.type
_entity.pdbx_description
1 polymer ?
#
loop_
_entity_poly.entity_id
_entity_poly.type
_entity_poly.pdbx_seq_one_letter_code
_entity_poly.pdbx_strand_id
1 'polypeptide(L)' 'MVSVEHTLLDLIQAKAGVRPQRADSFESLQIDSLAMAELTVEIENAFGIRIREDVMDVTSIAELIAYIERQMAVCGKTS' A
#
# COMPACT_ATOMS: atom_id res chain seq x y z
N MET A 1 -16.70 7.38 -5.39
CA MET A 1 -15.24 7.52 -5.44
C MET A 1 -14.60 6.68 -4.34
N VAL A 2 -13.63 5.86 -4.69
CA VAL A 2 -12.99 4.95 -3.73
C VAL A 2 -11.76 5.64 -3.15
N SER A 3 -11.63 5.62 -1.83
CA SER A 3 -10.48 6.23 -1.19
C SER A 3 -9.25 5.31 -1.28
N VAL A 4 -8.07 5.91 -1.24
CA VAL A 4 -6.82 5.15 -1.25
C VAL A 4 -6.79 4.21 -0.06
N GLU A 5 -7.16 4.71 1.10
CA GLU A 5 -7.14 3.90 2.32
C GLU A 5 -8.03 2.68 2.18
N HIS A 6 -9.26 2.86 1.72
CA HIS A 6 -10.22 1.76 1.62
C HIS A 6 -9.72 0.68 0.66
N THR A 7 -9.27 1.09 -0.52
CA THR A 7 -8.77 0.14 -1.51
C THR A 7 -7.54 -0.60 -1.01
N LEU A 8 -6.63 0.14 -0.37
CA LEU A 8 -5.41 -0.46 0.17
C LEU A 8 -5.73 -1.47 1.26
N LEU A 9 -6.65 -1.13 2.15
CA LEU A 9 -7.03 -2.05 3.22
C LEU A 9 -7.65 -3.33 2.65
N ASP A 10 -8.43 -3.21 1.58
CA ASP A 10 -8.99 -4.39 0.91
C ASP A 10 -7.89 -5.28 0.34
N LEU A 11 -6.90 -4.69 -0.30
CA LEU A 11 -5.78 -5.45 -0.88
C LEU A 11 -4.98 -6.17 0.21
N ILE A 12 -4.73 -5.47 1.31
CA ILE A 12 -3.96 -6.06 2.41
C ILE A 12 -4.77 -7.14 3.09
N GLN A 13 -6.08 -6.95 3.23
CA GLN A 13 -6.93 -7.96 3.83
C GLN A 13 -6.87 -9.26 3.02
N ALA A 14 -6.82 -9.17 1.71
CA ALA A 14 -6.72 -10.34 0.87
C ALA A 14 -5.41 -11.10 1.10
N LYS A 15 -4.33 -10.37 1.43
CA LYS A 15 -3.04 -10.99 1.70
C LYS A 15 -2.92 -11.52 3.12
N ALA A 16 -3.34 -10.71 4.09
CA ALA A 16 -3.14 -11.03 5.51
C ALA A 16 -4.24 -11.90 6.09
N GLY A 17 -5.39 -11.93 5.47
CA GLY A 17 -6.54 -12.68 5.97
C GLY A 17 -7.32 -11.98 7.05
N VAL A 18 -6.89 -10.78 7.45
CA VAL A 18 -7.58 -9.97 8.45
C VAL A 18 -7.62 -8.52 7.98
N ARG A 19 -8.64 -7.79 8.41
CA ARG A 19 -8.77 -6.37 8.07
C ARG A 19 -7.75 -5.56 8.87
N PRO A 20 -6.79 -4.90 8.23
CA PRO A 20 -5.78 -4.14 8.95
C PRO A 20 -6.31 -2.79 9.42
N GLN A 21 -5.64 -2.23 10.42
CA GLN A 21 -5.89 -0.87 10.89
C GLN A 21 -4.72 0.01 10.49
N ARG A 22 -4.95 1.32 10.46
CA ARG A 22 -3.90 2.24 10.04
C ARG A 22 -2.66 2.16 10.94
N ALA A 23 -2.86 1.86 12.21
CA ALA A 23 -1.76 1.77 13.17
C ALA A 23 -1.02 0.44 13.11
N ASP A 24 -1.55 -0.54 12.39
CA ASP A 24 -0.90 -1.84 12.29
C ASP A 24 0.38 -1.75 11.49
N SER A 25 1.38 -2.53 11.92
CA SER A 25 2.62 -2.65 11.15
C SER A 25 2.53 -3.88 10.27
N PHE A 26 3.36 -3.90 9.22
CA PHE A 26 3.41 -5.08 8.35
C PHE A 26 3.92 -6.28 9.11
N GLU A 27 4.80 -6.06 10.07
CA GLU A 27 5.31 -7.14 10.90
C GLU A 27 4.20 -7.76 11.73
N SER A 28 3.34 -6.95 12.33
CA SER A 28 2.23 -7.46 13.13
C SER A 28 1.21 -8.21 12.29
N LEU A 29 1.11 -7.89 11.00
CA LEU A 29 0.22 -8.58 10.06
C LEU A 29 0.89 -9.78 9.43
N GLN A 30 2.15 -10.05 9.79
CA GLN A 30 2.92 -11.17 9.26
C GLN A 30 3.11 -11.09 7.74
N ILE A 31 3.23 -9.87 7.24
CA ILE A 31 3.51 -9.64 5.82
C ILE A 31 5.04 -9.61 5.65
N ASP A 32 5.58 -10.67 5.09
CA ASP A 32 7.03 -10.78 4.87
C ASP A 32 7.42 -10.09 3.57
N SER A 33 8.71 -10.18 3.21
CA SER A 33 9.20 -9.48 2.03
C SER A 33 8.58 -10.01 0.74
N LEU A 34 8.28 -11.30 0.66
CA LEU A 34 7.63 -11.85 -0.53
C LEU A 34 6.20 -11.32 -0.66
N ALA A 35 5.44 -11.36 0.44
CA ALA A 35 4.08 -10.84 0.43
C ALA A 35 4.07 -9.35 0.12
N MET A 36 5.05 -8.61 0.66
CA MET A 36 5.16 -7.19 0.38
C MET A 36 5.45 -6.92 -1.09
N ALA A 37 6.32 -7.71 -1.71
CA ALA A 37 6.61 -7.57 -3.13
C ALA A 37 5.36 -7.81 -3.98
N GLU A 38 4.59 -8.82 -3.63
CA GLU A 38 3.35 -9.09 -4.34
C GLU A 38 2.34 -7.98 -4.14
N LEU A 39 2.27 -7.46 -2.92
CA LEU A 39 1.34 -6.39 -2.60
C LEU A 39 1.67 -5.12 -3.39
N THR A 40 2.95 -4.79 -3.54
CA THR A 40 3.33 -3.60 -4.31
C THR A 40 2.90 -3.69 -5.76
N VAL A 41 2.99 -4.88 -6.36
CA VAL A 41 2.53 -5.09 -7.74
C VAL A 41 1.02 -4.84 -7.83
N GLU A 42 0.28 -5.36 -6.87
CA GLU A 42 -1.18 -5.17 -6.87
C GLU A 42 -1.55 -3.71 -6.67
N ILE A 43 -0.80 -3.00 -5.83
CA ILE A 43 -1.03 -1.58 -5.61
C ILE A 43 -0.76 -0.80 -6.91
N GLU A 44 0.32 -1.10 -7.59
CA GLU A 44 0.64 -0.43 -8.85
C GLU A 44 -0.49 -0.61 -9.86
N ASN A 45 -1.02 -1.83 -9.94
CA ASN A 45 -2.09 -2.12 -10.88
C ASN A 45 -3.41 -1.44 -10.46
N ALA A 46 -3.70 -1.43 -9.16
CA ALA A 46 -4.96 -0.90 -8.68
C ALA A 46 -5.02 0.63 -8.78
N PHE A 47 -3.90 1.29 -8.54
CA PHE A 47 -3.88 2.76 -8.50
C PHE A 47 -3.24 3.38 -9.74
N GLY A 48 -2.63 2.57 -10.59
CA GLY A 48 -1.97 3.10 -11.79
C GLY A 48 -0.74 3.94 -11.48
N ILE A 49 -0.04 3.63 -10.41
CA ILE A 49 1.14 4.35 -9.98
C ILE A 49 2.36 3.45 -10.06
N ARG A 50 3.54 4.07 -9.90
CA ARG A 50 4.79 3.34 -9.86
C ARG A 50 5.34 3.37 -8.44
N ILE A 51 5.70 2.21 -7.93
CA ILE A 51 6.25 2.06 -6.59
C ILE A 51 7.74 1.78 -6.70
N ARG A 52 8.52 2.52 -5.92
CA ARG A 52 9.98 2.42 -5.92
C ARG A 52 10.46 1.63 -4.71
N GLU A 53 11.78 1.42 -4.66
CA GLU A 53 12.39 0.67 -3.58
C GLU A 53 12.19 1.32 -2.21
N ASP A 54 11.98 2.64 -2.18
CA ASP A 54 11.79 3.35 -0.92
C ASP A 54 10.52 2.91 -0.19
N VAL A 55 9.62 2.19 -0.86
CA VAL A 55 8.45 1.61 -0.19
C VAL A 55 8.88 0.63 0.90
N MET A 56 10.06 0.05 0.78
CA MET A 56 10.55 -0.90 1.78
C MET A 56 10.87 -0.24 3.11
N ASP A 57 10.99 1.09 3.14
CA ASP A 57 11.19 1.83 4.38
C ASP A 57 9.88 2.03 5.14
N VAL A 58 8.76 1.80 4.50
CA VAL A 58 7.44 1.91 5.12
C VAL A 58 7.25 0.74 6.09
N THR A 59 6.85 1.05 7.32
CA THR A 59 6.70 0.02 8.35
C THR A 59 5.27 -0.15 8.84
N SER A 60 4.38 0.79 8.54
CA SER A 60 2.99 0.72 8.99
C SER A 60 2.04 0.99 7.84
N ILE A 61 0.77 0.62 8.07
CA ILE A 61 -0.28 0.86 7.07
C ILE A 61 -0.44 2.35 6.82
N ALA A 62 -0.41 3.17 7.88
CA ALA A 62 -0.56 4.62 7.73
C ALA A 62 0.56 5.20 6.85
N GLU A 63 1.78 4.72 7.02
CA GLU A 63 2.89 5.18 6.20
C GLU A 63 2.72 4.78 4.74
N LEU A 64 2.23 3.58 4.50
CA LEU A 64 1.99 3.13 3.14
C LEU A 64 0.89 3.94 2.47
N ILE A 65 -0.17 4.26 3.20
CA ILE A 65 -1.24 5.11 2.66
C ILE A 65 -0.66 6.46 2.24
N ALA A 66 0.15 7.06 3.10
CA ALA A 66 0.77 8.35 2.79
C ALA A 66 1.69 8.26 1.58
N TYR A 67 2.43 7.16 1.48
CA TYR A 67 3.31 6.92 0.33
C TYR A 67 2.51 6.89 -0.97
N ILE A 68 1.42 6.11 -0.98
CA ILE A 68 0.59 5.97 -2.17
C ILE A 68 -0.04 7.31 -2.55
N GLU A 69 -0.56 8.05 -1.58
CA GLU A 69 -1.17 9.34 -1.85
C GLU A 69 -0.16 10.31 -2.45
N ARG A 70 1.09 10.27 -1.98
CA ARG A 70 2.14 11.12 -2.53
C ARG A 70 2.45 10.74 -3.97
N GLN A 71 2.53 9.45 -4.26
CA GLN A 71 2.79 8.99 -5.63
C GLN A 71 1.65 9.36 -6.56
N MET A 72 0.42 9.26 -6.10
CA MET A 72 -0.73 9.64 -6.90
C MET A 72 -0.74 11.13 -7.20
N ALA A 73 -0.34 11.95 -6.23
CA ALA A 73 -0.28 13.39 -6.43
C ALA A 73 0.77 13.75 -7.48
N VAL A 74 1.92 13.08 -7.46
CA VAL A 74 2.96 13.31 -8.45
C VAL A 74 2.49 12.90 -9.83
N CYS A 75 1.87 11.73 -9.95
CA CYS A 75 1.36 11.26 -11.23
C CYS A 75 0.26 12.16 -11.77
N GLY A 76 -0.58 12.67 -10.88
CA GLY A 76 -1.67 13.55 -11.29
C GLY A 76 -1.21 14.88 -11.87
N LYS A 77 -0.05 15.35 -11.44
CA LYS A 77 0.47 16.62 -11.91
C LYS A 77 1.01 16.58 -13.32
N THR A 78 1.37 15.42 -13.80
CA THR A 78 2.02 15.28 -15.09
C THR A 78 1.05 15.12 -16.24
N SER A 79 -0.20 15.00 -15.92
CA SER A 79 -1.24 14.84 -16.97
C SER A 79 -1.53 16.12 -17.70
#